data_a8a0908510b1fb4c142135e8afe81f38
#
_entry.id   a8a0908510b1fb4c142135e8afe81f38
#
_cell.length_a   1.000
_cell.length_b   1.000
_cell.length_c   1.000
_cell.angle_alpha   90.00
_cell.angle_beta   90.00
_cell.angle_gamma   90.00
#
_symmetry.space_group_name_H-M   'P 1'
#
loop_
_entity.id
_entity.type
_entity.pdbx_description
1 polymer ?
#
loop_
_entity_poly.entity_id
_entity_poly.type
_entity_poly.pdbx_seq_one_letter_code
_entity_poly.pdbx_strand_id
1 'polypeptide(L)'
;MNKKYEPLHDDFPATNVLKRSQAIFGRDYQMGIVVEECSELQKELLKNTNRKKDNLPEIIDETADVYIGLLHVIISYDINGPVAQRVKEKLDRLNERLKIRETTSSVEEYTKAIEAKKAKEAQKVK
;
A
#
# COMPACT_ATOMS: atom_id res chain seq x y z
N MET A 1 9.31 -18.40 -9.44
CA MET A 1 8.76 -17.57 -10.52
C MET A 1 8.43 -16.20 -9.98
N ASN A 2 9.23 -15.21 -10.28
CA ASN A 2 8.88 -13.82 -9.98
C ASN A 2 7.79 -13.39 -10.95
N LYS A 3 6.52 -13.55 -10.56
CA LYS A 3 5.47 -12.77 -11.20
C LYS A 3 5.77 -11.30 -10.86
N LYS A 4 6.32 -10.57 -11.82
CA LYS A 4 6.33 -9.11 -11.76
C LYS A 4 4.89 -8.68 -11.48
N TYR A 5 4.70 -7.85 -10.48
CA TYR A 5 3.44 -7.14 -10.30
C TYR A 5 3.19 -6.36 -11.60
N GLU A 6 2.35 -6.90 -12.45
CA GLU A 6 1.91 -6.14 -13.61
C GLU A 6 0.99 -5.03 -13.12
N PRO A 7 1.22 -3.80 -13.57
CA PRO A 7 0.28 -2.73 -13.28
C PRO A 7 -1.09 -3.12 -13.83
N LEU A 8 -2.15 -2.64 -13.19
CA LEU A 8 -3.51 -2.82 -13.67
C LEU A 8 -3.60 -2.32 -15.12
N HIS A 9 -3.75 -3.27 -16.04
CA HIS A 9 -3.96 -2.94 -17.44
C HIS A 9 -5.41 -2.49 -17.66
N ASP A 10 -5.62 -1.64 -18.66
CA ASP A 10 -6.95 -1.18 -19.09
C ASP A 10 -7.90 -2.34 -19.41
N ASP A 11 -7.37 -3.52 -19.69
CA ASP A 11 -8.11 -4.75 -19.99
C ASP A 11 -8.55 -5.53 -18.73
N PHE A 12 -8.20 -5.07 -17.54
CA PHE A 12 -8.62 -5.74 -16.31
C PHE A 12 -10.14 -5.58 -16.16
N PRO A 13 -10.91 -6.68 -16.04
CA PRO A 13 -12.39 -6.59 -16.02
C PRO A 13 -12.95 -5.63 -14.98
N ALA A 14 -12.26 -5.49 -13.83
CA ALA A 14 -12.65 -4.58 -12.78
C ALA A 14 -12.58 -3.10 -13.20
N THR A 15 -11.66 -2.72 -14.10
CA THR A 15 -11.50 -1.33 -14.54
C THR A 15 -12.79 -0.78 -15.15
N ASN A 16 -13.48 -1.55 -15.98
CA ASN A 16 -14.75 -1.14 -16.57
C ASN A 16 -15.84 -0.94 -15.51
N VAL A 17 -15.97 -1.87 -14.56
CA VAL A 17 -16.94 -1.78 -13.46
C VAL A 17 -16.67 -0.53 -12.61
N LEU A 18 -15.40 -0.27 -12.28
CA LEU A 18 -15.00 0.88 -11.46
C LEU A 18 -15.25 2.21 -12.19
N LYS A 19 -14.92 2.30 -13.47
CA LYS A 19 -15.21 3.51 -14.28
C LYS A 19 -16.72 3.77 -14.37
N ARG A 20 -17.53 2.75 -14.52
CA ARG A 20 -19.00 2.89 -14.51
C ARG A 20 -19.53 3.35 -13.16
N SER A 21 -19.00 2.81 -12.08
CA SER A 21 -19.34 3.23 -10.72
C SER A 21 -19.04 4.72 -10.50
N GLN A 22 -17.88 5.17 -10.93
CA GLN A 22 -17.49 6.59 -10.82
C GLN A 22 -18.38 7.51 -11.68
N ALA A 23 -18.76 7.07 -12.86
CA ALA A 23 -19.67 7.83 -13.72
C ALA A 23 -21.06 7.99 -13.10
N ILE A 24 -21.54 6.99 -12.36
CA ILE A 24 -22.86 7.01 -11.72
C ILE A 24 -22.85 7.80 -10.42
N PHE A 25 -21.88 7.55 -9.53
CA PHE A 25 -21.86 8.08 -8.17
C PHE A 25 -20.97 9.30 -7.99
N GLY A 26 -20.03 9.55 -8.91
CA GLY A 26 -19.06 10.64 -8.83
C GLY A 26 -17.82 10.30 -8.02
N ARG A 27 -16.73 11.03 -8.32
CA ARG A 27 -15.42 10.81 -7.70
C ARG A 27 -15.43 11.05 -6.19
N ASP A 28 -16.01 12.17 -5.75
CA ASP A 28 -15.96 12.56 -4.33
C ASP A 28 -16.72 11.56 -3.45
N TYR A 29 -17.84 11.04 -3.94
CA TYR A 29 -18.57 9.97 -3.27
C TYR A 29 -17.71 8.71 -3.13
N GLN A 30 -17.03 8.29 -4.22
CA GLN A 30 -16.16 7.11 -4.20
C GLN A 30 -14.97 7.31 -3.26
N MET A 31 -14.38 8.51 -3.21
CA MET A 31 -13.28 8.79 -2.27
C MET A 31 -13.73 8.73 -0.81
N GLY A 32 -14.95 9.16 -0.52
CA GLY A 32 -15.56 8.99 0.81
C GLY A 32 -15.71 7.53 1.21
N ILE A 33 -16.13 6.67 0.28
CA ILE A 33 -16.21 5.21 0.49
C ILE A 33 -14.82 4.64 0.79
N VAL A 34 -13.79 5.03 0.05
CA VAL A 34 -12.41 4.55 0.30
C VAL A 34 -11.95 4.88 1.72
N VAL A 35 -12.23 6.10 2.20
CA VAL A 35 -11.90 6.52 3.57
C VAL A 35 -12.62 5.63 4.60
N GLU A 36 -13.89 5.35 4.37
CA GLU A 36 -14.71 4.49 5.23
C GLU A 36 -14.15 3.06 5.29
N GLU A 37 -13.85 2.46 4.14
CA GLU A 37 -13.31 1.09 4.05
C GLU A 37 -11.93 0.98 4.72
N CYS A 38 -11.07 1.99 4.58
CA CYS A 38 -9.80 2.04 5.30
C CYS A 38 -10.02 2.03 6.82
N SER A 39 -11.01 2.75 7.31
CA SER A 39 -11.39 2.80 8.73
C SER A 39 -11.89 1.44 9.24
N GLU A 40 -12.72 0.76 8.46
CA GLU A 40 -13.24 -0.56 8.81
C GLU A 40 -12.13 -1.63 8.86
N LEU A 41 -11.19 -1.61 7.89
CA LEU A 41 -10.04 -2.50 7.92
C LEU A 41 -9.16 -2.26 9.17
N GLN A 42 -8.87 -1.01 9.51
CA GLN A 42 -8.12 -0.66 10.72
C GLN A 42 -8.77 -1.24 11.97
N LYS A 43 -10.08 -1.11 12.09
CA LYS A 43 -10.87 -1.64 13.20
C LYS A 43 -10.75 -3.16 13.32
N GLU A 44 -10.89 -3.90 12.22
CA GLU A 44 -10.78 -5.35 12.24
C GLU A 44 -9.35 -5.82 12.56
N LEU A 45 -8.32 -5.17 12.04
CA LEU A 45 -6.92 -5.46 12.37
C LEU A 45 -6.63 -5.25 13.87
N LEU A 46 -7.12 -4.17 14.47
CA LEU A 46 -6.96 -3.91 15.91
C LEU A 46 -7.68 -4.93 16.78
N LYS A 47 -8.85 -5.41 16.39
CA LYS A 47 -9.55 -6.49 17.09
C LYS A 47 -8.73 -7.78 17.08
N ASN A 48 -8.13 -8.11 15.94
CA ASN A 48 -7.31 -9.31 15.81
C ASN A 48 -6.02 -9.21 16.63
N THR A 49 -5.27 -8.13 16.47
CA THR A 49 -3.93 -7.97 17.07
C THR A 49 -4.00 -7.69 18.58
N ASN A 50 -4.86 -6.79 19.01
CA ASN A 50 -4.92 -6.33 20.41
C ASN A 50 -5.85 -7.18 21.26
N ARG A 51 -6.98 -7.62 20.72
CA ARG A 51 -8.00 -8.39 21.45
C ARG A 51 -7.94 -9.88 21.16
N LYS A 52 -7.03 -10.32 20.28
CA LYS A 52 -6.87 -11.73 19.87
C LYS A 52 -8.17 -12.36 19.37
N LYS A 53 -9.04 -11.57 18.75
CA LYS A 53 -10.28 -12.06 18.20
C LYS A 53 -10.03 -12.85 16.91
N ASP A 54 -10.69 -13.98 16.76
CA ASP A 54 -10.69 -14.75 15.51
C ASP A 54 -11.71 -14.15 14.54
N ASN A 55 -11.26 -13.20 13.75
CA ASN A 55 -12.07 -12.44 12.79
C ASN A 55 -11.46 -12.42 11.38
N LEU A 56 -10.83 -13.52 10.99
CA LEU A 56 -10.21 -13.64 9.67
C LEU A 56 -11.18 -13.39 8.51
N PRO A 57 -12.44 -13.90 8.53
CA PRO A 57 -13.40 -13.59 7.48
C PRO A 57 -13.67 -12.08 7.31
N GLU A 58 -13.77 -11.33 8.40
CA GLU A 58 -13.97 -9.88 8.38
C GLU A 58 -12.74 -9.16 7.86
N ILE A 59 -11.53 -9.61 8.21
CA ILE A 59 -10.29 -9.06 7.66
C ILE A 59 -10.21 -9.28 6.15
N ILE A 60 -10.60 -10.46 5.67
CA ILE A 60 -10.64 -10.76 4.23
C ILE A 60 -11.60 -9.81 3.50
N ASP A 61 -12.80 -9.64 4.04
CA ASP A 61 -13.83 -8.78 3.46
C ASP A 61 -13.37 -7.32 3.38
N GLU A 62 -12.92 -6.77 4.49
CA GLU A 62 -12.44 -5.37 4.55
C GLU A 62 -11.16 -5.16 3.72
N THR A 63 -10.29 -6.16 3.63
CA THR A 63 -9.10 -6.08 2.75
C THR A 63 -9.51 -6.02 1.29
N ALA A 64 -10.51 -6.79 0.88
CA ALA A 64 -11.06 -6.72 -0.47
C ALA A 64 -11.66 -5.35 -0.77
N ASP A 65 -12.42 -4.77 0.16
CA ASP A 65 -13.04 -3.46 0.01
C ASP A 65 -12.00 -2.34 -0.09
N VAL A 66 -10.95 -2.38 0.73
CA VAL A 66 -9.82 -1.44 0.64
C VAL A 66 -9.07 -1.61 -0.67
N TYR A 67 -8.84 -2.84 -1.12
CA TYR A 67 -8.18 -3.10 -2.40
C TYR A 67 -8.95 -2.48 -3.57
N ILE A 68 -10.27 -2.70 -3.63
CA ILE A 68 -11.15 -2.06 -4.62
C ILE A 68 -11.10 -0.53 -4.48
N GLY A 69 -11.11 -0.02 -3.26
CA GLY A 69 -10.99 1.40 -2.98
C GLY A 69 -9.70 2.01 -3.53
N LEU A 70 -8.56 1.33 -3.36
CA LEU A 70 -7.28 1.77 -3.91
C LEU A 70 -7.31 1.81 -5.45
N LEU A 71 -7.98 0.86 -6.09
CA LEU A 71 -8.20 0.88 -7.54
C LEU A 71 -9.04 2.09 -7.97
N HIS A 72 -10.07 2.44 -7.22
CA HIS A 72 -10.84 3.66 -7.45
C HIS A 72 -9.97 4.92 -7.39
N VAL A 73 -9.07 5.02 -6.41
CA VAL A 73 -8.13 6.15 -6.29
C VAL A 73 -7.24 6.22 -7.55
N ILE A 74 -6.66 5.10 -7.93
CA ILE A 74 -5.75 5.03 -9.09
C ILE A 74 -6.46 5.47 -10.38
N ILE A 75 -7.67 4.99 -10.61
CA ILE A 75 -8.45 5.32 -11.80
C ILE A 75 -8.93 6.77 -11.76
N SER A 76 -9.43 7.23 -10.61
CA SER A 76 -9.99 8.58 -10.47
C SER A 76 -8.98 9.68 -10.75
N TYR A 77 -7.74 9.47 -10.36
CA TYR A 77 -6.66 10.46 -10.51
C TYR A 77 -5.72 10.14 -11.68
N ASP A 78 -5.96 9.04 -12.40
CA ASP A 78 -5.12 8.56 -13.51
C ASP A 78 -3.64 8.46 -13.11
N ILE A 79 -3.38 7.78 -12.01
CA ILE A 79 -2.05 7.73 -11.37
C ILE A 79 -1.42 6.33 -11.34
N ASN A 80 -1.84 5.43 -12.20
CA ASN A 80 -1.33 4.05 -12.20
C ASN A 80 0.20 4.00 -12.37
N GLY A 81 0.76 4.71 -13.36
CA GLY A 81 2.20 4.77 -13.59
C GLY A 81 2.97 5.35 -12.40
N PRO A 82 2.65 6.57 -11.94
CA PRO A 82 3.30 7.18 -10.77
C PRO A 82 3.21 6.32 -9.50
N VAL A 83 2.07 5.70 -9.23
CA VAL A 83 1.90 4.81 -8.06
C VAL A 83 2.78 3.57 -8.20
N ALA A 84 2.78 2.90 -9.35
CA ALA A 84 3.61 1.73 -9.60
C ALA A 84 5.10 2.05 -9.42
N GLN A 85 5.57 3.17 -9.94
CA GLN A 85 6.94 3.63 -9.77
C GLN A 85 7.27 3.88 -8.29
N ARG A 86 6.38 4.54 -7.56
CA ARG A 86 6.58 4.84 -6.15
C ARG A 86 6.57 3.58 -5.27
N VAL A 87 5.72 2.60 -5.58
CA VAL A 87 5.72 1.30 -4.92
C VAL A 87 7.08 0.61 -5.09
N LYS A 88 7.61 0.59 -6.32
CA LYS A 88 8.92 0.02 -6.61
C LYS A 88 10.03 0.69 -5.77
N GLU A 89 10.09 2.02 -5.76
CA GLU A 89 11.07 2.77 -4.98
C GLU A 89 10.99 2.47 -3.48
N LYS A 90 9.78 2.38 -2.94
CA LYS A 90 9.56 2.05 -1.52
C LYS A 90 9.96 0.61 -1.19
N LEU A 91 9.70 -0.34 -2.08
CA LEU A 91 10.10 -1.74 -1.91
C LEU A 91 11.63 -1.89 -1.98
N ASP A 92 12.29 -1.20 -2.90
CA ASP A 92 13.75 -1.18 -2.99
C ASP A 92 14.37 -0.63 -1.69
N ARG A 93 13.81 0.46 -1.17
CA ARG A 93 14.22 1.04 0.12
C ARG A 93 14.00 0.09 1.29
N LEU A 94 12.86 -0.58 1.33
CA LEU A 94 12.58 -1.59 2.35
C LEU A 94 13.58 -2.75 2.27
N ASN A 95 13.86 -3.24 1.07
CA ASN A 95 14.84 -4.30 0.86
C ASN A 95 16.23 -3.93 1.40
N GLU A 96 16.68 -2.69 1.15
CA GLU A 96 17.94 -2.19 1.71
C GLU A 96 17.93 -2.15 3.25
N ARG A 97 16.84 -1.72 3.85
CA ARG A 97 16.68 -1.72 5.31
C ARG A 97 16.69 -3.14 5.89
N LEU A 98 16.07 -4.09 5.23
CA LEU A 98 16.05 -5.50 5.65
C LEU A 98 17.47 -6.10 5.60
N LYS A 99 18.24 -5.83 4.55
CA LYS A 99 19.64 -6.26 4.46
C LYS A 99 20.45 -5.73 5.65
N ILE A 100 20.29 -4.45 5.99
CA ILE A 100 20.97 -3.86 7.15
C ILE A 100 20.52 -4.53 8.45
N ARG A 101 19.22 -4.78 8.62
CA ARG A 101 18.67 -5.43 9.82
C ARG A 101 19.16 -6.87 9.96
N GLU A 102 19.26 -7.60 8.88
CA GLU A 102 19.77 -8.97 8.85
C GLU A 102 21.25 -9.07 9.26
N THR A 103 22.03 -8.02 9.02
CA THR A 103 23.45 -7.94 9.35
C THR A 103 23.73 -7.29 10.70
N THR A 104 22.73 -6.81 11.41
CA THR A 104 22.88 -6.15 12.73
C THR A 104 22.35 -7.03 13.85
N SER A 105 23.04 -7.02 14.99
CA SER A 105 22.71 -7.85 16.16
C SER A 105 21.64 -7.23 17.06
N SER A 106 21.44 -5.90 16.99
CA SER A 106 20.50 -5.17 17.84
C SER A 106 19.74 -4.08 17.08
N VAL A 107 18.62 -3.64 17.67
CA VAL A 107 17.84 -2.51 17.16
C VAL A 107 18.67 -1.21 17.16
N GLU A 108 19.53 -1.04 18.16
CA GLU A 108 20.42 0.13 18.25
C GLU A 108 21.40 0.20 17.08
N GLU A 109 22.08 -0.91 16.75
CA GLU A 109 22.96 -1.00 15.59
C GLU A 109 22.22 -0.74 14.29
N TYR A 110 21.02 -1.29 14.14
CA TYR A 110 20.15 -1.05 13.00
C TYR A 110 19.83 0.45 12.84
N THR A 111 19.42 1.11 13.93
CA THR A 111 19.10 2.55 13.92
C THR A 111 20.31 3.38 13.49
N LYS A 112 21.48 3.11 14.06
CA LYS A 112 22.74 3.80 13.67
C LYS A 112 23.08 3.59 12.20
N ALA A 113 22.93 2.38 11.68
CA ALA A 113 23.20 2.05 10.28
C ALA A 113 22.25 2.79 9.32
N ILE A 114 20.96 2.90 9.67
CA ILE A 114 19.98 3.66 8.89
C ILE A 114 20.30 5.15 8.88
N GLU A 115 20.67 5.73 10.03
CA GLU A 115 21.06 7.13 10.13
C GLU A 115 22.30 7.45 9.30
N ALA A 116 23.33 6.60 9.35
CA ALA A 116 24.54 6.72 8.54
C ALA A 116 24.24 6.68 7.04
N LYS A 117 23.33 5.79 6.59
CA LYS A 117 22.90 5.71 5.20
C LYS A 117 22.19 6.99 4.74
N LYS A 118 21.26 7.50 5.55
CA LYS A 118 20.56 8.77 5.26
C LYS A 118 21.51 9.95 5.15
N ALA A 119 22.52 10.02 6.01
CA ALA A 119 23.53 11.07 5.96
C ALA A 119 24.35 11.01 4.66
N LYS A 120 24.74 9.82 4.19
CA LYS A 120 25.44 9.62 2.92
C LYS A 120 24.57 10.01 1.72
N GLU A 121 23.30 9.67 1.72
CA GLU A 121 22.37 10.05 0.66
C GLU A 121 22.15 11.57 0.60
N ALA A 122 22.06 12.24 1.74
CA ALA A 122 21.95 13.69 1.81
C ALA A 122 23.19 14.42 1.25
N GLN A 123 24.41 13.86 1.41
CA GLN A 123 25.63 14.43 0.84
C GLN A 123 25.73 14.29 -0.68
N LYS A 124 25.10 13.28 -1.27
CA LYS A 124 25.10 13.08 -2.73
C LYS A 124 24.20 14.03 -3.50
N VAL A 125 23.28 14.73 -2.83
CA VAL A 125 22.31 15.66 -3.43
C VAL A 125 22.82 17.10 -3.48
N LYS A 126 24.00 17.36 -2.91
CA LYS A 126 24.65 18.69 -2.98
C LYS A 126 25.52 18.83 -4.22
#